data_f42add907cbbe14d0c13ebfb86ae885f
#
_entry.id   f42add907cbbe14d0c13ebfb86ae885f
#
_cell.length_a   1.000
_cell.length_b   1.000
_cell.length_c   1.000
_cell.angle_alpha   90.00
_cell.angle_beta   90.00
_cell.angle_gamma   90.00
#
_symmetry.space_group_name_H-M   'P 1'
#
loop_
_entity.id
_entity.type
_entity.pdbx_description
1 polymer ?
#
loop_
_entity_poly.entity_id
_entity_poly.type
_entity_poly.pdbx_seq_one_letter_code
_entity_poly.pdbx_strand_id
1 'polypeptide(L)'
;MKDWQDRAARGDDWAHKRLLSRPVLSAEAEPYWQSFAYLCRDRTYLSLSLGMAGGLKLPQPIPRESIRKEGNHRGYRGESLADFTEIVAAIDDAFVQDDVLKQAAAAKAGAERARGRR
;
A
#
# COMPACT_ATOMS: atom_id res chain seq x y z
N MET A 1 7.28 -11.40 7.60
CA MET A 1 6.01 -12.16 7.47
C MET A 1 5.13 -12.04 8.68
N LYS A 2 5.73 -11.95 9.83
CA LYS A 2 4.98 -11.82 11.09
C LYS A 2 4.07 -10.58 11.10
N ASP A 3 4.54 -9.46 10.56
CA ASP A 3 3.75 -8.24 10.49
C ASP A 3 2.47 -8.40 9.67
N TRP A 4 2.53 -9.16 8.57
CA TRP A 4 1.37 -9.42 7.74
C TRP A 4 0.34 -10.26 8.47
N GLN A 5 0.79 -11.25 9.23
CA GLN A 5 -0.08 -12.10 10.02
C GLN A 5 -0.73 -11.32 11.14
N ASP A 6 0.01 -10.45 11.81
CA ASP A 6 -0.52 -9.60 12.88
C ASP A 6 -1.58 -8.65 12.36
N ARG A 7 -1.37 -8.06 11.18
CA ARG A 7 -2.34 -7.18 10.56
C ARG A 7 -3.60 -7.92 10.17
N ALA A 8 -3.46 -9.10 9.60
CA ALA A 8 -4.61 -9.93 9.25
C ALA A 8 -5.42 -10.29 10.48
N ALA A 9 -4.76 -10.65 11.58
CA ALA A 9 -5.40 -10.97 12.84
C ALA A 9 -6.16 -9.78 13.43
N ARG A 10 -5.72 -8.56 13.14
CA ARG A 10 -6.39 -7.35 13.61
C ARG A 10 -7.49 -6.85 12.67
N GLY A 11 -7.81 -7.62 11.63
CA GLY A 11 -8.87 -7.27 10.71
C GLY A 11 -8.47 -6.33 9.58
N ASP A 12 -7.18 -6.27 9.27
CA ASP A 12 -6.69 -5.51 8.12
C ASP A 12 -6.96 -6.33 6.86
N ASP A 13 -8.08 -6.05 6.19
CA ASP A 13 -8.52 -6.80 5.02
C ASP A 13 -7.49 -6.81 3.91
N TRP A 14 -6.78 -5.69 3.71
CA TRP A 14 -5.77 -5.62 2.67
C TRP A 14 -4.61 -6.56 2.97
N ALA A 15 -4.10 -6.54 4.20
CA ALA A 15 -2.99 -7.39 4.61
C ALA A 15 -3.39 -8.86 4.54
N HIS A 16 -4.60 -9.19 5.00
CA HIS A 16 -5.13 -10.55 4.94
C HIS A 16 -5.23 -11.05 3.50
N LYS A 17 -5.77 -10.22 2.62
CA LYS A 17 -5.91 -10.54 1.21
C LYS A 17 -4.56 -10.78 0.56
N ARG A 18 -3.59 -9.93 0.85
CA ARG A 18 -2.23 -10.09 0.34
C ARG A 18 -1.56 -11.35 0.88
N LEU A 19 -1.79 -11.66 2.14
CA LEU A 19 -1.25 -12.85 2.76
C LEU A 19 -1.78 -14.12 2.07
N LEU A 20 -3.09 -14.15 1.79
CA LEU A 20 -3.72 -15.30 1.15
C LEU A 20 -3.38 -15.42 -0.33
N SER A 21 -3.28 -14.30 -1.04
CA SER A 21 -3.00 -14.29 -2.48
C SER A 21 -1.52 -14.28 -2.80
N ARG A 22 -0.68 -14.13 -1.78
CA ARG A 22 0.76 -14.06 -1.97
C ARG A 22 1.28 -15.40 -2.49
N PRO A 23 1.87 -15.42 -3.69
CA PRO A 23 2.50 -16.65 -4.16
C PRO A 23 3.67 -16.98 -3.24
N VAL A 24 4.12 -18.22 -3.27
CA VAL A 24 5.33 -18.60 -2.55
C VAL A 24 6.46 -17.77 -3.15
N LEU A 25 6.88 -16.74 -2.42
CA LEU A 25 7.93 -15.87 -2.89
C LEU A 25 9.27 -16.57 -2.77
N SER A 26 10.07 -16.45 -3.82
CA SER A 26 11.45 -16.89 -3.74
C SER A 26 12.20 -16.02 -2.73
N ALA A 27 13.30 -16.52 -2.21
CA ALA A 27 14.15 -15.73 -1.33
C ALA A 27 14.60 -14.43 -2.00
N GLU A 28 14.63 -14.38 -3.33
CA GLU A 28 15.01 -13.22 -4.09
C GLU A 28 13.96 -12.10 -4.03
N ALA A 29 12.69 -12.45 -3.93
CA ALA A 29 11.59 -11.47 -3.90
C ALA A 29 11.34 -10.92 -2.50
N GLU A 30 11.69 -11.66 -1.46
CA GLU A 30 11.42 -11.27 -0.07
C GLU A 30 11.98 -9.89 0.29
N PRO A 31 13.21 -9.52 -0.07
CA PRO A 31 13.75 -8.20 0.27
C PRO A 31 12.93 -7.03 -0.29
N TYR A 32 12.32 -7.20 -1.47
CA TYR A 32 11.50 -6.14 -2.06
C TYR A 32 10.25 -5.89 -1.23
N TRP A 33 9.60 -6.95 -0.75
CA TRP A 33 8.44 -6.84 0.11
C TRP A 33 8.79 -6.21 1.46
N GLN A 34 9.93 -6.58 2.03
CA GLN A 34 10.40 -6.00 3.28
C GLN A 34 10.66 -4.51 3.13
N SER A 35 11.29 -4.10 2.04
CA SER A 35 11.55 -2.68 1.77
C SER A 35 10.26 -1.91 1.57
N PHE A 36 9.31 -2.47 0.84
CA PHE A 36 8.01 -1.85 0.66
C PHE A 36 7.30 -1.65 2.00
N ALA A 37 7.27 -2.68 2.84
CA ALA A 37 6.64 -2.58 4.16
C ALA A 37 7.31 -1.52 5.03
N TYR A 38 8.63 -1.43 4.97
CA TYR A 38 9.38 -0.42 5.71
C TYR A 38 9.02 0.99 5.23
N LEU A 39 8.99 1.20 3.91
CA LEU A 39 8.69 2.50 3.33
C LEU A 39 7.25 2.92 3.58
N CYS A 40 6.34 1.99 3.75
CA CYS A 40 4.94 2.31 4.04
C CYS A 40 4.76 3.05 5.37
N ARG A 41 5.71 2.95 6.29
CA ARG A 41 5.65 3.66 7.58
C ARG A 41 5.69 5.16 7.41
N ASP A 42 6.36 5.63 6.36
CA ASP A 42 6.53 7.07 6.10
C ASP A 42 5.62 7.56 4.97
N ARG A 43 4.64 6.75 4.59
CA ARG A 43 3.70 7.12 3.53
C ARG A 43 2.88 8.33 3.95
N THR A 44 2.78 9.29 3.05
CA THR A 44 1.92 10.45 3.24
C THR A 44 0.53 10.17 2.68
N TYR A 45 -0.45 10.85 3.21
CA TYR A 45 -1.85 10.73 2.80
C TYR A 45 -2.43 12.09 2.49
N LEU A 46 -3.24 12.13 1.45
CA LEU A 46 -4.03 13.32 1.14
C LEU A 46 -5.40 13.17 1.80
N SER A 47 -5.74 14.13 2.63
CA SER A 47 -7.05 14.14 3.27
C SER A 47 -8.01 15.00 2.45
N LEU A 48 -9.14 14.43 2.06
CA LEU A 48 -10.19 15.13 1.34
C LEU A 48 -11.45 15.16 2.19
N SER A 49 -12.00 16.36 2.37
CA SER A 49 -13.28 16.53 3.07
C SER A 49 -14.42 16.35 2.08
N LEU A 50 -15.39 15.52 2.44
CA LEU A 50 -16.59 15.29 1.65
C LEU A 50 -17.81 15.93 2.35
N GLY A 51 -17.60 16.94 3.17
CA GLY A 51 -18.66 17.57 3.92
C GLY A 51 -19.29 16.60 4.92
N MET A 52 -20.62 16.52 4.92
CA MET A 52 -21.36 15.65 5.85
C MET A 52 -21.16 14.16 5.55
N ALA A 53 -20.67 13.81 4.38
CA ALA A 53 -20.39 12.43 4.04
C ALA A 53 -19.08 11.93 4.65
N GLY A 54 -18.33 12.78 5.38
CA GLY A 54 -17.07 12.41 6.01
C GLY A 54 -15.88 12.83 5.19
N GLY A 55 -14.78 12.08 5.30
CA GLY A 55 -13.55 12.38 4.59
C GLY A 55 -12.91 11.13 3.99
N LEU A 56 -12.02 11.37 3.07
CA LEU A 56 -11.18 10.32 2.48
C LEU A 56 -9.72 10.59 2.83
N LYS A 57 -9.00 9.53 3.12
CA LYS A 57 -7.54 9.56 3.24
C LYS A 57 -6.95 8.75 2.10
N LEU A 58 -6.41 9.46 1.11
CA LEU A 58 -5.85 8.82 -0.07
C LEU A 58 -4.35 8.64 0.10
N PRO A 59 -3.84 7.41 0.00
CA PRO A 59 -2.41 7.19 0.09
C PRO A 59 -1.71 7.83 -1.10
N GLN A 60 -0.62 8.52 -0.83
CA GLN A 60 0.20 9.09 -1.88
C GLN A 60 1.27 8.09 -2.28
N PRO A 61 1.67 8.04 -3.55
CA PRO A 61 2.75 7.17 -3.96
C PRO A 61 4.03 7.49 -3.20
N ILE A 62 4.80 6.47 -2.87
CA ILE A 62 6.12 6.67 -2.27
C ILE A 62 7.03 7.28 -3.34
N PRO A 63 7.69 8.41 -3.07
CA PRO A 63 8.59 9.01 -4.05
C PRO A 63 9.69 8.04 -4.46
N ARG A 64 10.01 8.01 -5.75
CA ARG A 64 11.07 7.13 -6.26
C ARG A 64 12.42 7.41 -5.61
N GLU A 65 12.66 8.66 -5.25
CA GLU A 65 13.86 9.05 -4.51
C GLU A 65 13.98 8.31 -3.18
N SER A 66 12.86 8.21 -2.45
CA SER A 66 12.83 7.48 -1.18
C SER A 66 13.10 5.99 -1.38
N ILE A 67 12.53 5.41 -2.43
CA ILE A 67 12.78 4.01 -2.78
C ILE A 67 14.25 3.79 -3.12
N ARG A 68 14.82 4.71 -3.89
CA ARG A 68 16.22 4.63 -4.28
C ARG A 68 17.15 4.73 -3.06
N LYS A 69 16.85 5.62 -2.13
CA LYS A 69 17.63 5.75 -0.89
C LYS A 69 17.58 4.46 -0.08
N GLU A 70 16.41 3.84 0.02
CA GLU A 70 16.27 2.56 0.71
C GLU A 70 17.09 1.48 0.03
N GLY A 71 17.03 1.40 -1.31
CA GLY A 71 17.82 0.44 -2.06
C GLY A 71 19.32 0.64 -1.86
N ASN A 72 19.76 1.89 -1.89
CA ASN A 72 21.14 2.23 -1.62
C ASN A 72 21.58 1.79 -0.22
N HIS A 73 20.73 2.04 0.76
CA HIS A 73 20.99 1.65 2.14
C HIS A 73 21.14 0.14 2.29
N ARG A 74 20.39 -0.62 1.52
CA ARG A 74 20.44 -2.08 1.51
C ARG A 74 21.55 -2.67 0.67
N GLY A 75 22.33 -1.84 -0.02
CA GLY A 75 23.49 -2.29 -0.77
C GLY A 75 23.29 -2.42 -2.28
N TYR A 76 22.13 -2.10 -2.80
CA TYR A 76 21.90 -2.13 -4.25
C TYR A 76 22.64 -1.00 -4.93
N ARG A 77 23.19 -1.27 -6.12
CA ARG A 77 23.96 -0.28 -6.91
C ARG A 77 23.72 -0.54 -8.39
N GLY A 78 23.86 0.52 -9.20
CA GLY A 78 23.79 0.42 -10.64
C GLY A 78 22.49 -0.18 -11.13
N GLU A 79 22.57 -1.22 -11.98
CA GLU A 79 21.39 -1.88 -12.53
C GLU A 79 20.54 -2.54 -11.46
N SER A 80 21.16 -3.10 -10.44
CA SER A 80 20.39 -3.73 -9.36
C SER A 80 19.59 -2.69 -8.57
N LEU A 81 20.10 -1.48 -8.43
CA LEU A 81 19.37 -0.39 -7.80
C LEU A 81 18.20 0.08 -8.68
N ALA A 82 18.41 0.17 -9.99
CA ALA A 82 17.35 0.52 -10.91
C ALA A 82 16.22 -0.52 -10.88
N ASP A 83 16.58 -1.80 -10.91
CA ASP A 83 15.61 -2.90 -10.83
C ASP A 83 14.87 -2.88 -9.49
N PHE A 84 15.56 -2.69 -8.40
CA PHE A 84 14.98 -2.56 -7.07
C PHE A 84 13.93 -1.45 -7.05
N THR A 85 14.31 -0.27 -7.57
CA THR A 85 13.43 0.89 -7.58
C THR A 85 12.15 0.60 -8.39
N GLU A 86 12.28 0.01 -9.57
CA GLU A 86 11.14 -0.31 -10.40
C GLU A 86 10.22 -1.37 -9.78
N ILE A 87 10.79 -2.38 -9.16
CA ILE A 87 10.01 -3.45 -8.53
C ILE A 87 9.22 -2.91 -7.36
N VAL A 88 9.87 -2.15 -6.47
CA VAL A 88 9.20 -1.59 -5.30
C VAL A 88 8.16 -0.55 -5.71
N ALA A 89 8.45 0.26 -6.74
CA ALA A 89 7.49 1.22 -7.26
C ALA A 89 6.25 0.51 -7.83
N ALA A 90 6.42 -0.60 -8.51
CA ALA A 90 5.30 -1.38 -9.04
C ALA A 90 4.42 -1.95 -7.91
N ILE A 91 5.04 -2.43 -6.84
CA ILE A 91 4.32 -2.91 -5.66
C ILE A 91 3.52 -1.76 -5.04
N ASP A 92 4.14 -0.59 -4.94
CA ASP A 92 3.52 0.60 -4.37
C ASP A 92 2.33 1.08 -5.22
N ASP A 93 2.49 1.11 -6.54
CA ASP A 93 1.40 1.50 -7.43
C ASP A 93 0.19 0.59 -7.27
N ALA A 94 0.42 -0.71 -7.17
CA ALA A 94 -0.66 -1.66 -6.96
C ALA A 94 -1.36 -1.42 -5.62
N PHE A 95 -0.61 -1.13 -4.57
CA PHE A 95 -1.17 -0.81 -3.25
C PHE A 95 -2.04 0.44 -3.31
N VAL A 96 -1.53 1.52 -3.90
CA VAL A 96 -2.24 2.80 -3.98
C VAL A 96 -3.55 2.64 -4.74
N GLN A 97 -3.51 1.97 -5.88
CA GLN A 97 -4.72 1.74 -6.68
C GLN A 97 -5.76 0.92 -5.93
N ASP A 98 -5.33 -0.14 -5.26
CA ASP A 98 -6.24 -1.00 -4.51
C ASP A 98 -6.92 -0.22 -3.37
N ASP A 99 -6.15 0.58 -2.64
CA ASP A 99 -6.66 1.35 -1.51
C ASP A 99 -7.64 2.44 -1.97
N VAL A 100 -7.30 3.15 -3.03
CA VAL A 100 -8.17 4.20 -3.59
C VAL A 100 -9.49 3.61 -4.04
N LEU A 101 -9.46 2.46 -4.72
CA LEU A 101 -10.68 1.80 -5.16
C LEU A 101 -11.55 1.35 -4.00
N LYS A 102 -10.94 0.85 -2.94
CA LYS A 102 -11.67 0.44 -1.73
C LYS A 102 -12.34 1.62 -1.06
N GLN A 103 -11.65 2.74 -0.94
CA GLN A 103 -12.20 3.93 -0.32
C GLN A 103 -13.34 4.51 -1.15
N ALA A 104 -13.18 4.52 -2.47
CA ALA A 104 -14.22 5.00 -3.37
C ALA A 104 -15.49 4.14 -3.25
N ALA A 105 -15.33 2.82 -3.20
CA ALA A 105 -16.45 1.91 -3.02
C ALA A 105 -17.16 2.11 -1.67
N ALA A 106 -16.37 2.30 -0.60
CA ALA A 106 -16.91 2.55 0.73
C ALA A 106 -17.68 3.86 0.79
N ALA A 107 -17.17 4.92 0.16
CA ALA A 107 -17.83 6.22 0.11
C ALA A 107 -19.15 6.13 -0.65
N LYS A 108 -19.16 5.41 -1.77
CA LYS A 108 -20.36 5.20 -2.57
C LYS A 108 -21.42 4.43 -1.79
N ALA A 109 -21.03 3.38 -1.11
CA ALA A 109 -21.95 2.58 -0.30
C ALA A 109 -22.52 3.42 0.86
N GLY A 110 -21.71 4.26 1.49
CA GLY A 110 -22.15 5.15 2.53
C GLY A 110 -23.17 6.17 2.02
N ALA A 111 -22.95 6.76 0.85
CA ALA A 111 -23.88 7.71 0.24
C ALA A 111 -25.21 7.05 -0.11
N GLU A 112 -25.18 5.83 -0.63
CA GLU A 112 -26.39 5.08 -0.96
C GLU A 112 -27.20 4.75 0.28
N ARG A 113 -26.56 4.37 1.38
CA ARG A 113 -27.23 4.10 2.64
C ARG A 113 -27.87 5.37 3.20
N ALA A 114 -27.18 6.50 3.11
CA ALA A 114 -27.72 7.77 3.57
C ALA A 114 -28.97 8.17 2.80
N ARG A 115 -28.97 7.95 1.48
CA ARG A 115 -30.15 8.22 0.63
C ARG A 115 -31.29 7.28 0.91
N GLY A 116 -30.99 6.03 1.21
CA GLY A 116 -32.01 5.01 1.50
C GLY A 116 -32.73 5.22 2.81
N ARG A 117 -32.26 6.09 3.69
CA ARG A 117 -32.87 6.40 4.98
C ARG A 117 -33.92 7.50 4.91
N ARG A 118 -34.15 8.05 3.75
CA ARG A 118 -35.19 9.06 3.55
C ARG A 118 -36.53 8.38 3.12
#